data_6ae6cf2981728a17ed2bd5e7fef03f34
#
_entry.id   6ae6cf2981728a17ed2bd5e7fef03f34
#
_cell.length_a   1.000
_cell.length_b   1.000
_cell.length_c   1.000
_cell.angle_alpha   90.00
_cell.angle_beta   90.00
_cell.angle_gamma   90.00
#
_symmetry.space_group_name_H-M   'P 1'
#
loop_
_entity.id
_entity.type
_entity.pdbx_description
1 polymer ?
#
loop_
_entity_poly.entity_id
_entity_poly.type
_entity_poly.pdbx_seq_one_letter_code
_entity_poly.pdbx_strand_id
1 'polypeptide(L)'
;VVLADGKVLRTGGRTVKNVAGLDLTQLFIGSEGTLGLITSATLRLRPLPVRTATMVATFDTLEAGCRALDGIFASGVTPSVLELMDQETINAVEDHTRMDLDRTAAVLIIAQADGVDALREVDTIVTCCENAGASLAMATDDPAEGAMLMQARRLAGHAIAAIGPTIIEDVVVPRSRLGELLTAIARISAESGIRIATVGHAGDGNVHPNLYLPDLSDATRSTAIAVAEQICTATLELDGSITGEHGVGQLKMGWLAQQLDSTALAVQAAIRGALDPQGLLNPGRGY
;
A
#
# COMPACT_ATOMS: atom_id res chain seq x y z
N VAL A 1 -11.63 -23.40 4.84
CA VAL A 1 -11.66 -23.24 3.38
C VAL A 1 -12.58 -24.27 2.78
N VAL A 2 -13.43 -23.87 1.83
CA VAL A 2 -14.22 -24.79 1.01
C VAL A 2 -13.54 -24.95 -0.34
N LEU A 3 -13.25 -26.19 -0.73
CA LEU A 3 -12.60 -26.52 -1.99
C LEU A 3 -13.60 -26.59 -3.15
N ALA A 4 -13.12 -26.65 -4.39
CA ALA A 4 -13.96 -26.73 -5.60
C ALA A 4 -14.90 -27.95 -5.62
N ASP A 5 -14.51 -29.05 -4.98
CA ASP A 5 -15.34 -30.27 -4.85
C ASP A 5 -16.33 -30.22 -3.67
N GLY A 6 -16.43 -29.08 -2.98
CA GLY A 6 -17.31 -28.88 -1.84
C GLY A 6 -16.78 -29.42 -0.48
N LYS A 7 -15.60 -30.03 -0.46
CA LYS A 7 -15.01 -30.48 0.81
C LYS A 7 -14.53 -29.31 1.65
N VAL A 8 -14.68 -29.45 2.97
CA VAL A 8 -14.19 -28.46 3.93
C VAL A 8 -12.80 -28.86 4.42
N LEU A 9 -11.84 -27.99 4.17
CA LEU A 9 -10.47 -28.12 4.63
C LEU A 9 -10.23 -27.17 5.82
N ARG A 10 -9.57 -27.67 6.86
CA ARG A 10 -9.04 -26.85 7.95
C ARG A 10 -7.53 -26.84 7.88
N THR A 11 -6.92 -25.64 7.92
CA THR A 11 -5.48 -25.45 7.84
C THR A 11 -4.97 -24.72 9.08
N GLY A 12 -3.65 -24.76 9.30
CA GLY A 12 -3.00 -24.10 10.42
C GLY A 12 -3.24 -24.80 11.77
N GLY A 13 -2.95 -24.08 12.84
CA GLY A 13 -3.07 -24.55 14.20
C GLY A 13 -2.89 -23.45 15.22
N ARG A 14 -3.11 -23.77 16.52
CA ARG A 14 -2.97 -22.81 17.63
C ARG A 14 -1.60 -22.86 18.31
N THR A 15 -0.75 -23.77 17.89
CA THR A 15 0.59 -23.93 18.45
C THR A 15 1.54 -22.86 17.93
N VAL A 16 2.51 -22.45 18.75
CA VAL A 16 3.55 -21.49 18.33
C VAL A 16 4.44 -22.06 17.22
N LYS A 17 4.69 -23.37 17.27
CA LYS A 17 5.47 -24.10 16.24
C LYS A 17 4.61 -25.20 15.66
N ASN A 18 4.61 -25.33 14.33
CA ASN A 18 3.99 -26.43 13.61
C ASN A 18 4.68 -26.63 12.26
N VAL A 19 5.26 -27.82 12.05
CA VAL A 19 5.93 -28.23 10.81
C VAL A 19 5.40 -29.58 10.32
N ALA A 20 4.17 -29.95 10.73
CA ALA A 20 3.53 -31.19 10.33
C ALA A 20 2.86 -31.02 8.95
N GLY A 21 3.59 -31.28 7.90
CA GLY A 21 3.16 -31.13 6.51
C GLY A 21 3.44 -29.72 5.94
N LEU A 22 2.90 -29.46 4.75
CA LEU A 22 3.02 -28.17 4.08
C LEU A 22 2.15 -27.10 4.76
N ASP A 23 2.59 -25.85 4.74
CA ASP A 23 1.80 -24.72 5.23
C ASP A 23 0.71 -24.34 4.22
N LEU A 24 -0.40 -25.06 4.28
CA LEU A 24 -1.54 -24.80 3.43
C LEU A 24 -2.23 -23.46 3.75
N THR A 25 -2.07 -22.94 4.98
CA THR A 25 -2.64 -21.64 5.33
C THR A 25 -2.02 -20.55 4.48
N GLN A 26 -0.69 -20.52 4.37
CA GLN A 26 0.01 -19.56 3.52
C GLN A 26 -0.30 -19.76 2.03
N LEU A 27 -0.58 -21.00 1.59
CA LEU A 27 -0.97 -21.27 0.21
C LEU A 27 -2.32 -20.63 -0.16
N PHE A 28 -3.29 -20.64 0.75
CA PHE A 28 -4.62 -20.05 0.49
C PHE A 28 -4.65 -18.53 0.68
N ILE A 29 -3.79 -17.97 1.54
CA ILE A 29 -3.66 -16.51 1.72
C ILE A 29 -3.09 -15.92 0.43
N GLY A 30 -3.75 -14.88 -0.11
CA GLY A 30 -3.34 -14.24 -1.37
C GLY A 30 -3.73 -15.00 -2.64
N SER A 31 -4.46 -16.12 -2.55
CA SER A 31 -4.89 -16.91 -3.72
C SER A 31 -6.03 -16.28 -4.52
N GLU A 32 -6.53 -15.13 -4.14
CA GLU A 32 -7.63 -14.40 -4.81
C GLU A 32 -8.89 -15.26 -5.06
N GLY A 33 -9.14 -16.23 -4.19
CA GLY A 33 -10.27 -17.17 -4.31
C GLY A 33 -10.13 -18.19 -5.43
N THR A 34 -8.93 -18.36 -6.00
CA THR A 34 -8.68 -19.32 -7.11
C THR A 34 -8.41 -20.74 -6.64
N LEU A 35 -8.05 -20.93 -5.37
CA LEU A 35 -7.73 -22.24 -4.78
C LEU A 35 -8.82 -22.76 -3.84
N GLY A 36 -9.69 -21.89 -3.34
CA GLY A 36 -10.76 -22.22 -2.41
C GLY A 36 -11.43 -20.98 -1.86
N LEU A 37 -12.56 -21.17 -1.19
CA LEU A 37 -13.31 -20.10 -0.52
C LEU A 37 -12.98 -20.10 0.97
N ILE A 38 -12.30 -19.06 1.46
CA ILE A 38 -12.02 -18.89 2.88
C ILE A 38 -13.32 -18.47 3.59
N THR A 39 -13.83 -19.34 4.47
CA THR A 39 -15.12 -19.12 5.16
C THR A 39 -14.97 -18.71 6.61
N SER A 40 -13.83 -19.04 7.23
CA SER A 40 -13.51 -18.61 8.60
C SER A 40 -12.01 -18.53 8.79
N ALA A 41 -11.59 -17.63 9.70
CA ALA A 41 -10.19 -17.46 10.07
C ALA A 41 -10.07 -17.34 11.60
N THR A 42 -9.01 -17.93 12.14
CA THR A 42 -8.58 -17.71 13.54
C THR A 42 -7.41 -16.74 13.53
N LEU A 43 -7.60 -15.59 14.16
CA LEU A 43 -6.61 -14.51 14.19
C LEU A 43 -5.84 -14.53 15.51
N ARG A 44 -4.56 -14.18 15.46
CA ARG A 44 -3.76 -13.91 16.65
C ARG A 44 -4.10 -12.51 17.16
N LEU A 45 -4.46 -12.41 18.43
CA LEU A 45 -4.68 -11.13 19.08
C LEU A 45 -3.37 -10.55 19.60
N ARG A 46 -3.30 -9.22 19.60
CA ARG A 46 -2.27 -8.45 20.31
C ARG A 46 -2.91 -7.70 21.48
N PRO A 47 -2.19 -7.47 22.59
CA PRO A 47 -2.66 -6.54 23.62
C PRO A 47 -2.89 -5.15 23.02
N LEU A 48 -3.88 -4.42 23.54
CA LEU A 48 -4.02 -3.01 23.19
C LEU A 48 -2.79 -2.24 23.67
N PRO A 49 -2.27 -1.31 22.86
CA PRO A 49 -1.18 -0.45 23.27
C PRO A 49 -1.55 0.35 24.54
N VAL A 50 -0.61 0.43 25.48
CA VAL A 50 -0.80 1.20 26.72
C VAL A 50 -0.81 2.70 26.43
N ARG A 51 -0.08 3.12 25.40
CA ARG A 51 0.08 4.52 24.98
C ARG A 51 0.30 4.56 23.48
N THR A 52 -0.18 5.61 22.83
CA THR A 52 0.12 5.94 21.43
C THR A 52 0.60 7.38 21.35
N ALA A 53 1.51 7.66 20.44
CA ALA A 53 1.89 9.01 20.07
C ALA A 53 1.84 9.13 18.54
N THR A 54 1.40 10.29 18.06
CA THR A 54 1.20 10.56 16.64
C THR A 54 1.96 11.80 16.24
N MET A 55 2.56 11.80 15.06
CA MET A 55 3.20 12.97 14.48
C MET A 55 2.71 13.22 13.06
N VAL A 56 2.84 14.45 12.62
CA VAL A 56 2.67 14.89 11.23
C VAL A 56 3.84 15.78 10.85
N ALA A 57 4.31 15.64 9.60
CA ALA A 57 5.27 16.54 9.01
C ALA A 57 4.90 16.85 7.56
N THR A 58 5.15 18.10 7.13
CA THR A 58 4.98 18.55 5.75
C THR A 58 6.31 18.96 5.14
N PHE A 59 6.43 18.82 3.84
CA PHE A 59 7.65 19.12 3.07
C PHE A 59 7.29 19.86 1.79
N ASP A 60 8.08 20.88 1.47
CA ASP A 60 7.88 21.69 0.26
C ASP A 60 8.33 20.98 -1.01
N THR A 61 9.13 19.91 -0.90
CA THR A 61 9.60 19.12 -2.05
C THR A 61 9.51 17.63 -1.78
N LEU A 62 9.32 16.85 -2.86
CA LEU A 62 9.29 15.39 -2.80
C LEU A 62 10.62 14.83 -2.27
N GLU A 63 11.75 15.41 -2.69
CA GLU A 63 13.09 14.97 -2.27
C GLU A 63 13.30 15.15 -0.76
N ALA A 64 12.77 16.20 -0.16
CA ALA A 64 12.84 16.40 1.29
C ALA A 64 12.03 15.33 2.03
N GLY A 65 10.81 15.03 1.56
CA GLY A 65 9.99 13.95 2.11
C GLY A 65 10.67 12.59 1.99
N CYS A 66 11.28 12.29 0.84
CA CYS A 66 12.04 11.05 0.65
C CYS A 66 13.25 10.94 1.59
N ARG A 67 14.03 12.03 1.77
CA ARG A 67 15.13 12.05 2.74
C ARG A 67 14.64 11.83 4.19
N ALA A 68 13.46 12.33 4.52
CA ALA A 68 12.88 12.08 5.84
C ALA A 68 12.58 10.59 6.05
N LEU A 69 11.97 9.93 5.05
CA LEU A 69 11.71 8.49 5.10
C LEU A 69 13.00 7.69 5.26
N ASP A 70 14.04 8.01 4.48
CA ASP A 70 15.36 7.37 4.61
C ASP A 70 15.94 7.54 6.01
N GLY A 71 15.83 8.76 6.58
CA GLY A 71 16.26 9.04 7.96
C GLY A 71 15.48 8.23 8.99
N ILE A 72 14.16 8.11 8.83
CA ILE A 72 13.30 7.31 9.70
C ILE A 72 13.71 5.84 9.62
N PHE A 73 13.88 5.27 8.43
CA PHE A 73 14.31 3.88 8.27
C PHE A 73 15.70 3.62 8.87
N ALA A 74 16.63 4.57 8.75
CA ALA A 74 17.97 4.48 9.33
C ALA A 74 18.01 4.64 10.84
N SER A 75 17.01 5.28 11.46
CA SER A 75 16.95 5.53 12.91
C SER A 75 16.77 4.27 13.75
N GLY A 76 16.29 3.18 13.14
CA GLY A 76 15.95 1.94 13.83
C GLY A 76 14.59 1.97 14.54
N VAL A 77 13.86 3.08 14.51
CA VAL A 77 12.48 3.15 15.00
C VAL A 77 11.56 2.38 14.04
N THR A 78 10.62 1.64 14.60
CA THR A 78 9.60 0.92 13.81
C THR A 78 8.22 1.41 14.23
N PRO A 79 7.71 2.48 13.62
CA PRO A 79 6.40 3.00 13.95
C PRO A 79 5.30 1.98 13.62
N SER A 80 4.21 2.01 14.37
CA SER A 80 3.03 1.18 14.11
C SER A 80 2.24 1.66 12.88
N VAL A 81 2.43 2.92 12.51
CA VAL A 81 1.90 3.56 11.28
C VAL A 81 2.97 4.48 10.73
N LEU A 82 3.23 4.40 9.42
CA LEU A 82 4.01 5.39 8.69
C LEU A 82 3.41 5.54 7.29
N GLU A 83 2.69 6.63 7.10
CA GLU A 83 1.91 6.93 5.90
C GLU A 83 2.45 8.15 5.20
N LEU A 84 2.24 8.21 3.90
CA LEU A 84 2.54 9.40 3.10
C LEU A 84 1.36 9.79 2.22
N MET A 85 1.27 11.08 1.91
CA MET A 85 0.37 11.64 0.90
C MET A 85 1.15 12.65 0.08
N ASP A 86 0.98 12.60 -1.26
CA ASP A 86 1.50 13.63 -2.15
C ASP A 86 0.59 14.86 -2.19
N GLN A 87 1.01 15.91 -2.88
CA GLN A 87 0.26 17.17 -2.99
C GLN A 87 -1.13 16.98 -3.60
N GLU A 88 -1.28 16.10 -4.59
CA GLU A 88 -2.58 15.82 -5.21
C GLU A 88 -3.54 15.18 -4.21
N THR A 89 -3.05 14.26 -3.39
CA THR A 89 -3.82 13.65 -2.31
C THR A 89 -4.16 14.65 -1.21
N ILE A 90 -3.20 15.47 -0.78
CA ILE A 90 -3.43 16.53 0.22
C ILE A 90 -4.54 17.47 -0.25
N ASN A 91 -4.48 17.92 -1.50
CA ASN A 91 -5.49 18.79 -2.08
C ASN A 91 -6.86 18.13 -2.18
N ALA A 92 -6.91 16.85 -2.56
CA ALA A 92 -8.16 16.09 -2.58
C ALA A 92 -8.81 16.00 -1.20
N VAL A 93 -8.00 15.70 -0.17
CA VAL A 93 -8.47 15.63 1.22
C VAL A 93 -8.94 16.99 1.69
N GLU A 94 -8.21 18.07 1.41
CA GLU A 94 -8.58 19.42 1.82
C GLU A 94 -9.87 19.89 1.13
N ASP A 95 -10.06 19.60 -0.16
CA ASP A 95 -11.31 19.90 -0.86
C ASP A 95 -12.52 19.19 -0.25
N HIS A 96 -12.31 17.95 0.18
CA HIS A 96 -13.37 17.11 0.73
C HIS A 96 -13.70 17.43 2.19
N THR A 97 -12.69 17.80 3.01
CA THR A 97 -12.82 17.84 4.46
C THR A 97 -12.70 19.23 5.06
N ARG A 98 -11.96 20.14 4.40
CA ARG A 98 -11.62 21.49 4.90
C ARG A 98 -10.97 21.45 6.29
N MET A 99 -9.91 20.64 6.40
CA MET A 99 -9.14 20.45 7.64
C MET A 99 -8.01 21.47 7.80
N ASP A 100 -7.92 22.46 6.90
CA ASP A 100 -6.86 23.48 6.87
C ASP A 100 -5.46 22.87 6.60
N LEU A 101 -5.41 21.89 5.71
CA LEU A 101 -4.17 21.27 5.27
C LEU A 101 -3.40 22.24 4.35
N ASP A 102 -2.08 22.23 4.48
CA ASP A 102 -1.21 23.02 3.60
C ASP A 102 -1.23 22.48 2.16
N ARG A 103 -1.95 23.19 1.28
CA ARG A 103 -2.11 22.83 -0.14
C ARG A 103 -0.83 22.98 -0.96
N THR A 104 0.17 23.69 -0.43
CA THR A 104 1.45 23.90 -1.11
C THR A 104 2.47 22.83 -0.78
N ALA A 105 2.25 22.06 0.27
CA ALA A 105 3.11 20.96 0.66
C ALA A 105 3.16 19.90 -0.45
N ALA A 106 4.36 19.53 -0.86
CA ALA A 106 4.58 18.46 -1.84
C ALA A 106 4.36 17.07 -1.25
N VAL A 107 4.66 16.90 0.05
CA VAL A 107 4.49 15.64 0.79
C VAL A 107 4.01 15.93 2.21
N LEU A 108 3.08 15.12 2.69
CA LEU A 108 2.69 15.01 4.08
C LEU A 108 3.00 13.61 4.57
N ILE A 109 3.71 13.50 5.69
CA ILE A 109 4.01 12.24 6.38
C ILE A 109 3.25 12.22 7.70
N ILE A 110 2.58 11.10 7.99
CA ILE A 110 1.95 10.82 9.27
C ILE A 110 2.57 9.56 9.84
N ALA A 111 3.02 9.61 11.10
CA ALA A 111 3.50 8.43 11.79
C ALA A 111 2.84 8.28 13.16
N GLN A 112 2.69 7.03 13.58
CA GLN A 112 2.22 6.70 14.94
C GLN A 112 3.13 5.62 15.52
N ALA A 113 3.53 5.79 16.76
CA ALA A 113 4.18 4.76 17.55
C ALA A 113 3.26 4.30 18.68
N ASP A 114 3.45 3.07 19.13
CA ASP A 114 2.68 2.48 20.22
C ASP A 114 3.60 1.84 21.28
N GLY A 115 3.08 1.71 22.50
CA GLY A 115 3.82 1.13 23.62
C GLY A 115 4.38 2.16 24.60
N VAL A 116 5.27 1.70 25.48
CA VAL A 116 5.80 2.54 26.58
C VAL A 116 6.74 3.65 26.11
N ASP A 117 7.42 3.43 24.99
CA ASP A 117 8.38 4.36 24.39
C ASP A 117 7.78 5.21 23.25
N ALA A 118 6.46 5.13 23.04
CA ALA A 118 5.78 5.75 21.90
C ALA A 118 6.16 7.23 21.67
N LEU A 119 6.19 8.05 22.71
CA LEU A 119 6.53 9.45 22.58
C LEU A 119 8.01 9.65 22.16
N ARG A 120 8.94 8.91 22.76
CA ARG A 120 10.37 8.97 22.41
C ARG A 120 10.61 8.52 20.95
N GLU A 121 9.89 7.51 20.50
CA GLU A 121 9.97 7.04 19.11
C GLU A 121 9.46 8.09 18.13
N VAL A 122 8.32 8.70 18.44
CA VAL A 122 7.75 9.78 17.63
C VAL A 122 8.66 11.01 17.62
N ASP A 123 9.27 11.41 18.75
CA ASP A 123 10.24 12.51 18.82
C ASP A 123 11.48 12.24 17.95
N THR A 124 11.90 10.98 17.87
CA THR A 124 12.99 10.56 16.96
C THR A 124 12.57 10.75 15.49
N ILE A 125 11.33 10.39 15.15
CA ILE A 125 10.78 10.57 13.79
C ILE A 125 10.68 12.07 13.46
N VAL A 126 10.19 12.91 14.38
CA VAL A 126 10.14 14.37 14.22
C VAL A 126 11.54 14.92 13.93
N THR A 127 12.54 14.50 14.71
CA THR A 127 13.95 14.90 14.48
C THR A 127 14.46 14.51 13.09
N CYS A 128 14.10 13.31 12.59
CA CYS A 128 14.44 12.90 11.23
C CYS A 128 13.78 13.81 10.18
N CYS A 129 12.52 14.18 10.39
CA CYS A 129 11.79 15.08 9.50
C CYS A 129 12.37 16.50 9.48
N GLU A 130 12.70 17.05 10.66
CA GLU A 130 13.35 18.38 10.80
C GLU A 130 14.71 18.40 10.11
N ASN A 131 15.53 17.37 10.30
CA ASN A 131 16.83 17.24 9.66
C ASN A 131 16.74 17.12 8.13
N ALA A 132 15.65 16.59 7.61
CA ALA A 132 15.37 16.50 6.19
C ALA A 132 14.80 17.82 5.60
N GLY A 133 14.48 18.79 6.42
CA GLY A 133 13.95 20.10 6.02
C GLY A 133 12.43 20.14 5.96
N ALA A 134 11.74 19.53 6.92
CA ALA A 134 10.30 19.69 7.08
C ALA A 134 9.91 21.16 7.28
N SER A 135 8.89 21.62 6.56
CA SER A 135 8.29 22.96 6.75
C SER A 135 7.42 23.02 8.02
N LEU A 136 6.87 21.88 8.42
CA LEU A 136 6.20 21.66 9.69
C LEU A 136 6.56 20.25 10.18
N ALA A 137 6.83 20.11 11.48
CA ALA A 137 6.87 18.82 12.16
C ALA A 137 6.32 18.98 13.57
N MET A 138 5.34 18.18 13.95
CA MET A 138 4.72 18.23 15.26
C MET A 138 4.28 16.85 15.74
N ALA A 139 4.27 16.64 17.03
CA ALA A 139 3.86 15.40 17.66
C ALA A 139 2.91 15.65 18.83
N THR A 140 2.09 14.66 19.12
CA THR A 140 1.19 14.65 20.27
C THR A 140 1.06 13.25 20.85
N ASP A 141 0.90 13.16 22.16
CA ASP A 141 0.48 11.93 22.85
C ASP A 141 -0.97 12.04 23.39
N ASP A 142 -1.66 13.15 23.06
CA ASP A 142 -3.10 13.26 23.30
C ASP A 142 -3.86 12.38 22.28
N PRO A 143 -4.69 11.42 22.74
CA PRO A 143 -5.39 10.52 21.84
C PRO A 143 -6.42 11.22 20.93
N ALA A 144 -7.00 12.33 21.35
CA ALA A 144 -7.98 13.06 20.56
C ALA A 144 -7.30 13.85 19.44
N GLU A 145 -6.20 14.52 19.74
CA GLU A 145 -5.38 15.20 18.73
C GLU A 145 -4.78 14.20 17.74
N GLY A 146 -4.22 13.08 18.23
CA GLY A 146 -3.70 12.02 17.37
C GLY A 146 -4.76 11.43 16.44
N ALA A 147 -6.00 11.25 16.93
CA ALA A 147 -7.12 10.79 16.11
C ALA A 147 -7.50 11.81 15.02
N MET A 148 -7.39 13.11 15.29
CA MET A 148 -7.61 14.18 14.30
C MET A 148 -6.53 14.16 13.22
N LEU A 149 -5.26 14.07 13.58
CA LEU A 149 -4.14 13.97 12.62
C LEU A 149 -4.30 12.76 11.70
N MET A 150 -4.71 11.62 12.25
CA MET A 150 -4.97 10.40 11.47
C MET A 150 -6.22 10.49 10.58
N GLN A 151 -7.08 11.49 10.77
CA GLN A 151 -8.32 11.61 10.00
C GLN A 151 -8.06 11.90 8.53
N ALA A 152 -7.08 12.75 8.21
CA ALA A 152 -6.69 13.06 6.84
C ALA A 152 -6.35 11.78 6.06
N ARG A 153 -5.52 10.91 6.65
CA ARG A 153 -5.16 9.60 6.07
C ARG A 153 -6.40 8.71 5.84
N ARG A 154 -7.27 8.60 6.85
CA ARG A 154 -8.46 7.74 6.76
C ARG A 154 -9.43 8.17 5.67
N LEU A 155 -9.48 9.45 5.36
CA LEU A 155 -10.39 10.01 4.37
C LEU A 155 -9.77 10.12 2.97
N ALA A 156 -8.46 9.88 2.80
CA ALA A 156 -7.76 10.06 1.53
C ALA A 156 -8.43 9.29 0.37
N GLY A 157 -8.72 8.01 0.55
CA GLY A 157 -9.38 7.21 -0.49
C GLY A 157 -10.78 7.72 -0.86
N HIS A 158 -11.57 8.17 0.14
CA HIS A 158 -12.89 8.75 -0.11
C HIS A 158 -12.78 10.11 -0.81
N ALA A 159 -11.82 10.94 -0.41
CA ALA A 159 -11.57 12.24 -1.00
C ALA A 159 -11.15 12.13 -2.47
N ILE A 160 -10.24 11.21 -2.78
CA ILE A 160 -9.81 10.92 -4.15
C ILE A 160 -11.01 10.44 -4.99
N ALA A 161 -11.78 9.48 -4.48
CA ALA A 161 -12.95 8.93 -5.17
C ALA A 161 -14.05 9.99 -5.41
N ALA A 162 -14.16 11.01 -4.57
CA ALA A 162 -15.14 12.09 -4.71
C ALA A 162 -14.84 13.04 -5.89
N ILE A 163 -13.57 13.10 -6.36
CA ILE A 163 -13.18 13.93 -7.51
C ILE A 163 -13.70 13.33 -8.82
N GLY A 164 -13.68 12.01 -8.95
CA GLY A 164 -14.13 11.33 -10.17
C GLY A 164 -13.62 9.89 -10.26
N PRO A 165 -13.86 9.22 -11.38
CA PRO A 165 -13.40 7.85 -11.58
C PRO A 165 -11.88 7.78 -11.62
N THR A 166 -11.33 6.73 -11.01
CA THR A 166 -9.90 6.46 -10.95
C THR A 166 -9.57 5.01 -11.30
N ILE A 167 -8.35 4.77 -11.80
CA ILE A 167 -7.69 3.47 -11.72
C ILE A 167 -6.77 3.55 -10.52
N ILE A 168 -6.93 2.62 -9.59
CA ILE A 168 -6.10 2.53 -8.39
C ILE A 168 -5.03 1.48 -8.64
N GLU A 169 -3.78 1.91 -8.66
CA GLU A 169 -2.64 1.02 -8.64
C GLU A 169 -2.22 0.71 -7.20
N ASP A 170 -1.53 -0.41 -7.07
CA ASP A 170 -1.01 -0.92 -5.81
C ASP A 170 0.35 -1.54 -6.12
N VAL A 171 1.41 -0.84 -5.77
CA VAL A 171 2.78 -1.26 -6.06
C VAL A 171 3.64 -1.15 -4.81
N VAL A 172 4.63 -2.03 -4.69
CA VAL A 172 5.50 -2.07 -3.53
C VAL A 172 6.95 -2.26 -3.95
N VAL A 173 7.86 -1.55 -3.28
CA VAL A 173 9.31 -1.67 -3.47
C VAL A 173 10.00 -1.89 -2.13
N PRO A 174 11.25 -2.37 -2.12
CA PRO A 174 12.07 -2.30 -0.91
C PRO A 174 12.05 -0.87 -0.36
N ARG A 175 11.87 -0.72 0.96
CA ARG A 175 11.72 0.61 1.60
C ARG A 175 12.80 1.62 1.21
N SER A 176 14.03 1.14 1.02
CA SER A 176 15.16 1.95 0.56
C SER A 176 15.04 2.48 -0.88
N ARG A 177 14.07 1.98 -1.66
CA ARG A 177 13.81 2.39 -3.04
C ARG A 177 12.54 3.22 -3.18
N LEU A 178 11.84 3.49 -2.05
CA LEU A 178 10.54 4.18 -2.07
C LEU A 178 10.65 5.59 -2.67
N GLY A 179 11.70 6.34 -2.34
CA GLY A 179 11.93 7.67 -2.91
C GLY A 179 12.10 7.66 -4.43
N GLU A 180 12.79 6.64 -4.96
CA GLU A 180 12.96 6.46 -6.41
C GLU A 180 11.64 6.14 -7.09
N LEU A 181 10.80 5.29 -6.49
CA LEU A 181 9.47 4.98 -7.00
C LEU A 181 8.57 6.22 -7.03
N LEU A 182 8.52 6.99 -5.94
CA LEU A 182 7.72 8.22 -5.89
C LEU A 182 8.17 9.24 -6.96
N THR A 183 9.47 9.37 -7.15
CA THR A 183 10.04 10.23 -8.21
C THR A 183 9.65 9.74 -9.61
N ALA A 184 9.68 8.42 -9.83
CA ALA A 184 9.25 7.82 -11.10
C ALA A 184 7.76 8.07 -11.35
N ILE A 185 6.89 7.90 -10.35
CA ILE A 185 5.45 8.16 -10.46
C ILE A 185 5.19 9.64 -10.80
N ALA A 186 5.85 10.57 -10.12
CA ALA A 186 5.71 12.00 -10.39
C ALA A 186 6.13 12.35 -11.84
N ARG A 187 7.25 11.79 -12.32
CA ARG A 187 7.71 11.95 -13.71
C ARG A 187 6.71 11.37 -14.70
N ILE A 188 6.22 10.14 -14.48
CA ILE A 188 5.23 9.49 -15.35
C ILE A 188 3.94 10.32 -15.42
N SER A 189 3.47 10.87 -14.30
CA SER A 189 2.31 11.76 -14.24
C SER A 189 2.54 13.00 -15.12
N ALA A 190 3.70 13.67 -14.99
CA ALA A 190 4.03 14.87 -15.75
C ALA A 190 4.16 14.60 -17.26
N GLU A 191 4.80 13.47 -17.64
CA GLU A 191 5.02 13.10 -19.05
C GLU A 191 3.73 12.64 -19.75
N SER A 192 2.86 11.92 -19.04
CA SER A 192 1.60 11.39 -19.59
C SER A 192 0.46 12.41 -19.61
N GLY A 193 0.53 13.43 -18.75
CA GLY A 193 -0.57 14.38 -18.51
C GLY A 193 -1.73 13.78 -17.70
N ILE A 194 -1.62 12.52 -17.25
CA ILE A 194 -2.59 11.92 -16.34
C ILE A 194 -2.28 12.38 -14.91
N ARG A 195 -3.26 13.02 -14.25
CA ARG A 195 -3.13 13.35 -12.83
C ARG A 195 -3.09 12.08 -12.00
N ILE A 196 -2.13 11.99 -11.10
CA ILE A 196 -1.96 10.84 -10.21
C ILE A 196 -1.91 11.37 -8.78
N ALA A 197 -2.82 10.91 -7.93
CA ALA A 197 -2.78 11.14 -6.49
C ALA A 197 -2.20 9.92 -5.79
N THR A 198 -1.11 10.09 -5.07
CA THR A 198 -0.40 8.98 -4.41
C THR A 198 -0.54 9.06 -2.91
N VAL A 199 -1.13 8.01 -2.35
CA VAL A 199 -1.16 7.75 -0.90
C VAL A 199 -0.50 6.39 -0.65
N GLY A 200 0.11 6.18 0.51
CA GLY A 200 0.71 4.87 0.73
C GLY A 200 1.25 4.63 2.13
N HIS A 201 1.53 3.35 2.35
CA HIS A 201 2.10 2.77 3.56
C HIS A 201 3.62 2.85 3.46
N ALA A 202 4.21 4.02 3.75
CA ALA A 202 5.65 4.20 3.63
C ALA A 202 6.43 3.20 4.48
N GLY A 203 5.87 2.78 5.64
CA GLY A 203 6.46 1.78 6.53
C GLY A 203 6.70 0.42 5.86
N ASP A 204 5.92 0.08 4.84
CA ASP A 204 5.98 -1.17 4.10
C ASP A 204 6.59 -1.02 2.69
N GLY A 205 6.80 0.23 2.24
CA GLY A 205 7.24 0.53 0.86
C GLY A 205 6.12 0.38 -0.18
N ASN A 206 4.86 0.30 0.28
CA ASN A 206 3.68 0.11 -0.54
C ASN A 206 2.98 1.45 -0.81
N VAL A 207 2.69 1.74 -2.06
CA VAL A 207 1.99 2.97 -2.46
C VAL A 207 0.85 2.67 -3.42
N HIS A 208 -0.17 3.53 -3.35
CA HIS A 208 -1.38 3.46 -4.15
C HIS A 208 -1.50 4.69 -5.06
N PRO A 209 -0.87 4.70 -6.24
CA PRO A 209 -1.10 5.73 -7.25
C PRO A 209 -2.53 5.64 -7.78
N ASN A 210 -3.28 6.72 -7.66
CA ASN A 210 -4.66 6.82 -8.13
C ASN A 210 -4.68 7.70 -9.40
N LEU A 211 -4.86 7.06 -10.54
CA LEU A 211 -4.87 7.71 -11.86
C LEU A 211 -6.26 8.27 -12.14
N TYR A 212 -6.41 9.58 -12.21
CA TYR A 212 -7.70 10.20 -12.52
C TYR A 212 -8.08 10.01 -13.99
N LEU A 213 -9.32 9.61 -14.22
CA LEU A 213 -9.91 9.52 -15.55
C LEU A 213 -10.78 10.76 -15.79
N PRO A 214 -10.44 11.65 -16.73
CA PRO A 214 -11.28 12.81 -17.03
C PRO A 214 -12.64 12.42 -17.61
N ASP A 215 -12.72 11.25 -18.24
CA ASP A 215 -13.94 10.62 -18.73
C ASP A 215 -13.79 9.10 -18.76
N LEU A 216 -14.88 8.38 -19.08
CA LEU A 216 -14.91 6.92 -19.16
C LEU A 216 -14.79 6.39 -20.60
N SER A 217 -14.28 7.17 -21.54
CA SER A 217 -14.06 6.70 -22.92
C SER A 217 -13.00 5.60 -22.99
N ASP A 218 -13.11 4.73 -23.98
CA ASP A 218 -12.14 3.66 -24.20
C ASP A 218 -10.72 4.22 -24.46
N ALA A 219 -10.61 5.39 -25.09
CA ALA A 219 -9.33 6.06 -25.33
C ALA A 219 -8.67 6.49 -24.01
N THR A 220 -9.42 7.17 -23.13
CA THR A 220 -8.95 7.57 -21.80
C THR A 220 -8.54 6.36 -20.97
N ARG A 221 -9.39 5.34 -20.96
CA ARG A 221 -9.12 4.08 -20.22
C ARG A 221 -7.84 3.40 -20.73
N SER A 222 -7.66 3.29 -22.05
CA SER A 222 -6.47 2.70 -22.66
C SER A 222 -5.21 3.48 -22.31
N THR A 223 -5.27 4.81 -22.32
CA THR A 223 -4.15 5.67 -21.91
C THR A 223 -3.79 5.45 -20.43
N ALA A 224 -4.79 5.43 -19.54
CA ALA A 224 -4.55 5.22 -18.13
C ALA A 224 -3.98 3.82 -17.83
N ILE A 225 -4.42 2.77 -18.54
CA ILE A 225 -3.85 1.42 -18.43
C ILE A 225 -2.38 1.43 -18.88
N ALA A 226 -2.04 2.12 -19.97
CA ALA A 226 -0.65 2.24 -20.41
C ALA A 226 0.23 2.99 -19.39
N VAL A 227 -0.31 3.99 -18.70
CA VAL A 227 0.38 4.70 -17.60
C VAL A 227 0.55 3.78 -16.39
N ALA A 228 -0.47 3.01 -16.04
CA ALA A 228 -0.39 2.01 -14.97
C ALA A 228 0.70 0.95 -15.27
N GLU A 229 0.81 0.50 -16.52
CA GLU A 229 1.89 -0.41 -16.94
C GLU A 229 3.28 0.22 -16.79
N GLN A 230 3.44 1.51 -17.11
CA GLN A 230 4.71 2.21 -16.90
C GLN A 230 5.09 2.26 -15.41
N ILE A 231 4.11 2.49 -14.51
CA ILE A 231 4.34 2.46 -13.06
C ILE A 231 4.77 1.06 -12.61
N CYS A 232 4.09 0.01 -13.08
CA CYS A 232 4.47 -1.37 -12.78
C CYS A 232 5.88 -1.70 -13.29
N THR A 233 6.23 -1.29 -14.50
CA THR A 233 7.58 -1.49 -15.07
C THR A 233 8.64 -0.79 -14.22
N ALA A 234 8.45 0.49 -13.87
CA ALA A 234 9.36 1.22 -13.00
C ALA A 234 9.49 0.56 -11.61
N THR A 235 8.40 -0.01 -11.10
CA THR A 235 8.42 -0.75 -9.84
C THR A 235 9.29 -2.00 -9.92
N LEU A 236 9.17 -2.78 -11.00
CA LEU A 236 9.98 -3.99 -11.19
C LEU A 236 11.47 -3.66 -11.38
N GLU A 237 11.82 -2.55 -12.04
CA GLU A 237 13.19 -2.07 -12.18
C GLU A 237 13.83 -1.68 -10.83
N LEU A 238 12.99 -1.45 -9.81
CA LEU A 238 13.39 -1.16 -8.44
C LEU A 238 13.34 -2.40 -7.51
N ASP A 239 13.36 -3.60 -8.06
CA ASP A 239 13.23 -4.86 -7.33
C ASP A 239 11.91 -4.97 -6.54
N GLY A 240 10.86 -4.35 -7.05
CA GLY A 240 9.54 -4.31 -6.43
C GLY A 240 8.57 -5.39 -6.91
N SER A 241 7.31 -5.24 -6.54
CA SER A 241 6.20 -6.08 -6.99
C SER A 241 5.07 -5.23 -7.53
N ILE A 242 4.43 -5.71 -8.60
CA ILE A 242 3.29 -5.04 -9.26
C ILE A 242 2.03 -5.01 -8.38
N THR A 243 2.02 -5.70 -7.26
CA THR A 243 0.94 -5.62 -6.26
C THR A 243 1.52 -5.85 -4.87
N GLY A 244 1.15 -4.97 -3.93
CA GLY A 244 1.48 -5.10 -2.52
C GLY A 244 0.42 -5.88 -1.76
N GLU A 245 -0.82 -5.43 -1.81
CA GLU A 245 -1.92 -5.99 -1.01
C GLU A 245 -3.24 -6.20 -1.77
N HIS A 246 -3.48 -5.51 -2.89
CA HIS A 246 -4.76 -5.60 -3.62
C HIS A 246 -4.90 -6.88 -4.46
N GLY A 247 -3.79 -7.54 -4.79
CA GLY A 247 -3.74 -8.70 -5.67
C GLY A 247 -3.62 -8.31 -7.15
N VAL A 248 -3.42 -9.34 -7.99
CA VAL A 248 -3.24 -9.20 -9.44
C VAL A 248 -4.57 -8.87 -10.13
N GLY A 249 -5.64 -9.49 -9.69
CA GLY A 249 -6.99 -9.30 -10.25
C GLY A 249 -7.06 -9.60 -11.75
N GLN A 250 -7.79 -8.77 -12.48
CA GLN A 250 -7.87 -8.83 -13.96
C GLN A 250 -6.92 -7.84 -14.63
N LEU A 251 -6.70 -6.69 -14.01
CA LEU A 251 -5.94 -5.60 -14.61
C LEU A 251 -4.49 -6.00 -14.84
N LYS A 252 -3.88 -6.63 -13.83
CA LYS A 252 -2.43 -6.93 -13.81
C LYS A 252 -2.05 -8.33 -14.32
N MET A 253 -3.02 -9.15 -14.71
CA MET A 253 -2.75 -10.51 -15.23
C MET A 253 -1.76 -10.50 -16.40
N GLY A 254 -1.92 -9.55 -17.35
CA GLY A 254 -1.03 -9.42 -18.49
C GLY A 254 0.42 -9.03 -18.12
N TRP A 255 0.62 -8.45 -16.95
CA TRP A 255 1.93 -7.99 -16.48
C TRP A 255 2.62 -8.98 -15.53
N LEU A 256 1.90 -10.01 -15.06
CA LEU A 256 2.42 -10.98 -14.11
C LEU A 256 3.67 -11.74 -14.66
N ALA A 257 3.70 -11.99 -15.96
CA ALA A 257 4.83 -12.63 -16.63
C ALA A 257 6.09 -11.72 -16.72
N GLN A 258 5.97 -10.43 -16.41
CA GLN A 258 7.13 -9.54 -16.27
C GLN A 258 7.80 -9.70 -14.91
N GLN A 259 7.04 -10.12 -13.89
CA GLN A 259 7.55 -10.32 -12.52
C GLN A 259 7.94 -11.78 -12.25
N LEU A 260 7.17 -12.74 -12.75
CA LEU A 260 7.36 -14.16 -12.46
C LEU A 260 7.94 -14.89 -13.68
N ASP A 261 8.92 -15.75 -13.43
CA ASP A 261 9.46 -16.61 -14.47
C ASP A 261 8.46 -17.72 -14.89
N SER A 262 8.74 -18.36 -16.02
CA SER A 262 7.88 -19.40 -16.58
C SER A 262 7.72 -20.61 -15.65
N THR A 263 8.71 -20.92 -14.83
CA THR A 263 8.66 -22.04 -13.87
C THR A 263 7.70 -21.70 -12.72
N ALA A 264 7.79 -20.49 -12.18
CA ALA A 264 6.87 -20.03 -11.14
C ALA A 264 5.42 -20.02 -11.61
N LEU A 265 5.18 -19.52 -12.82
CA LEU A 265 3.84 -19.55 -13.45
C LEU A 265 3.33 -20.98 -13.65
N ALA A 266 4.17 -21.90 -14.13
CA ALA A 266 3.80 -23.29 -14.32
C ALA A 266 3.48 -24.00 -13.00
N VAL A 267 4.22 -23.74 -11.92
CA VAL A 267 3.94 -24.31 -10.59
C VAL A 267 2.62 -23.79 -10.05
N GLN A 268 2.33 -22.51 -10.16
CA GLN A 268 1.06 -21.92 -9.71
C GLN A 268 -0.13 -22.52 -10.48
N ALA A 269 0.01 -22.64 -11.81
CA ALA A 269 -1.02 -23.28 -12.65
C ALA A 269 -1.25 -24.76 -12.27
N ALA A 270 -0.17 -25.49 -11.95
CA ALA A 270 -0.28 -26.89 -11.51
C ALA A 270 -1.01 -27.00 -10.16
N ILE A 271 -0.71 -26.13 -9.20
CA ILE A 271 -1.40 -26.08 -7.90
C ILE A 271 -2.89 -25.78 -8.10
N ARG A 272 -3.21 -24.78 -8.91
CA ARG A 272 -4.61 -24.45 -9.24
C ARG A 272 -5.33 -25.62 -9.89
N GLY A 273 -4.72 -26.25 -10.91
CA GLY A 273 -5.29 -27.42 -11.59
C GLY A 273 -5.51 -28.62 -10.68
N ALA A 274 -4.66 -28.81 -9.66
CA ALA A 274 -4.83 -29.88 -8.67
C ALA A 274 -6.01 -29.63 -7.70
N LEU A 275 -6.28 -28.38 -7.34
CA LEU A 275 -7.34 -28.01 -6.39
C LEU A 275 -8.68 -27.68 -7.07
N ASP A 276 -8.62 -27.19 -8.29
CA ASP A 276 -9.80 -26.83 -9.11
C ASP A 276 -9.64 -27.30 -10.57
N PRO A 277 -9.69 -28.61 -10.82
CA PRO A 277 -9.51 -29.16 -12.19
C PRO A 277 -10.60 -28.73 -13.17
N GLN A 278 -11.73 -28.24 -12.70
CA GLN A 278 -12.86 -27.80 -13.54
C GLN A 278 -12.86 -26.29 -13.78
N GLY A 279 -11.96 -25.52 -13.13
CA GLY A 279 -11.87 -24.06 -13.26
C GLY A 279 -13.09 -23.31 -12.75
N LEU A 280 -13.73 -23.83 -11.70
CA LEU A 280 -14.96 -23.25 -11.12
C LEU A 280 -14.66 -22.01 -10.25
N LEU A 281 -13.47 -21.99 -9.61
CA LEU A 281 -13.11 -20.98 -8.63
C LEU A 281 -12.54 -19.74 -9.31
N ASN A 282 -13.24 -18.62 -9.15
CA ASN A 282 -12.85 -17.28 -9.59
C ASN A 282 -12.22 -17.26 -11.01
N PRO A 283 -12.94 -17.72 -12.05
CA PRO A 283 -12.38 -17.86 -13.39
C PRO A 283 -11.97 -16.48 -13.96
N GLY A 284 -10.83 -16.43 -14.66
CA GLY A 284 -10.28 -15.19 -15.21
C GLY A 284 -9.63 -14.25 -14.18
N ARG A 285 -9.23 -14.79 -13.02
CA ARG A 285 -8.52 -14.07 -11.99
C ARG A 285 -7.22 -14.76 -11.60
N GLY A 286 -6.29 -13.98 -11.06
CA GLY A 286 -5.01 -14.47 -10.57
C GLY A 286 -4.07 -14.87 -11.72
N TYR A 287 -3.54 -16.07 -11.66
CA TYR A 287 -2.50 -16.63 -12.54
C TYR A 287 -3.04 -17.84 -13.30
#